data_0cce056b598191e2f06e1116585a4e3a
#
_entry.id   0cce056b598191e2f06e1116585a4e3a
#
_cell.length_a   1.000
_cell.length_b   1.000
_cell.length_c   1.000
_cell.angle_alpha   90.00
_cell.angle_beta   90.00
_cell.angle_gamma   90.00
#
_symmetry.space_group_name_H-M   'P 1'
#
loop_
_entity.id
_entity.type
_entity.pdbx_description
1 polymer ?
#
loop_
_entity_poly.entity_id
_entity_poly.type
_entity_poly.pdbx_seq_one_letter_code
_entity_poly.pdbx_strand_id
1 'polypeptide(L)'
;MKIKIITIILITIIFPNKIFANTKFFQQGLDLYNEKKYNEAKFKFEQDLVINPKSEMSYLYLSKIFKNLDKKNLEEQNLNSVILLNPKNEEAIYYLARLKLNSSDYKQSKELNDRLIDLCSKFCGESKKLKIEIENLSKK
;
A
#
# COMPACT_ATOMS: atom_id res chain seq x y z
N MET A 1 0.69 34.97 38.00
CA MET A 1 0.60 33.50 37.83
C MET A 1 -0.57 33.07 36.94
N LYS A 2 -1.70 33.74 36.92
CA LYS A 2 -2.90 33.38 36.10
C LYS A 2 -2.73 33.59 34.57
N ILE A 3 -1.90 34.51 34.12
CA ILE A 3 -1.70 34.84 32.69
C ILE A 3 -0.88 33.72 31.98
N LYS A 4 0.07 33.07 32.67
CA LYS A 4 0.87 32.01 32.07
C LYS A 4 0.10 30.71 31.79
N ILE A 5 -0.96 30.45 32.54
CA ILE A 5 -1.82 29.27 32.36
C ILE A 5 -2.70 29.42 31.13
N ILE A 6 -3.22 30.64 30.89
CA ILE A 6 -4.09 30.93 29.73
C ILE A 6 -3.29 30.83 28.42
N THR A 7 -2.02 31.25 28.38
CA THR A 7 -1.16 31.14 27.19
C THR A 7 -0.84 29.68 26.85
N ILE A 8 -0.68 28.81 27.83
CA ILE A 8 -0.43 27.38 27.60
C ILE A 8 -1.68 26.68 27.04
N ILE A 9 -2.88 27.04 27.50
CA ILE A 9 -4.15 26.47 27.02
C ILE A 9 -4.44 26.90 25.58
N LEU A 10 -4.06 28.13 25.18
CA LEU A 10 -4.25 28.60 23.80
C LEU A 10 -3.34 27.93 22.78
N ILE A 11 -2.15 27.47 23.19
CA ILE A 11 -1.21 26.77 22.28
C ILE A 11 -1.64 25.34 21.98
N THR A 12 -2.38 24.70 22.86
CA THR A 12 -2.86 23.31 22.65
C THR A 12 -4.02 23.19 21.66
N ILE A 13 -4.68 24.29 21.30
CA ILE A 13 -5.85 24.29 20.40
C ILE A 13 -5.43 24.39 18.91
N ILE A 14 -4.17 24.69 18.60
CA ILE A 14 -3.71 25.02 17.22
C ILE A 14 -3.13 23.83 16.47
N PHE A 15 -3.03 22.64 17.05
CA PHE A 15 -2.68 21.45 16.28
C PHE A 15 -3.95 20.85 15.67
N PRO A 16 -4.24 21.09 14.37
CA PRO A 16 -5.28 20.33 13.72
C PRO A 16 -4.81 18.88 13.71
N ASN A 17 -5.46 18.03 14.49
CA ASN A 17 -5.38 16.59 14.27
C ASN A 17 -5.77 16.39 12.81
N LYS A 18 -4.79 16.16 11.94
CA LYS A 18 -5.03 15.66 10.59
C LYS A 18 -5.58 14.24 10.75
N ILE A 19 -6.86 14.16 11.07
CA ILE A 19 -7.63 12.94 10.85
C ILE A 19 -7.57 12.77 9.34
N PHE A 20 -6.83 11.78 8.87
CA PHE A 20 -6.93 11.31 7.49
C PHE A 20 -8.35 10.73 7.34
N ALA A 21 -9.31 11.61 7.13
CA ALA A 21 -10.66 11.21 6.80
C ALA A 21 -10.56 10.57 5.39
N ASN A 22 -10.92 9.30 5.30
CA ASN A 22 -11.13 8.67 4.02
C ASN A 22 -12.08 9.53 3.21
N THR A 23 -11.70 9.88 1.99
CA THR A 23 -12.58 10.68 1.14
C THR A 23 -13.82 9.88 0.79
N LYS A 24 -14.88 10.56 0.40
CA LYS A 24 -16.10 9.90 -0.11
C LYS A 24 -15.77 8.97 -1.28
N PHE A 25 -14.82 9.36 -2.14
CA PHE A 25 -14.42 8.54 -3.29
C PHE A 25 -13.71 7.27 -2.86
N PHE A 26 -12.83 7.35 -1.86
CA PHE A 26 -12.18 6.15 -1.31
C PHE A 26 -13.21 5.15 -0.79
N GLN A 27 -14.17 5.60 0.01
CA GLN A 27 -15.21 4.72 0.56
C GLN A 27 -16.06 4.08 -0.55
N GLN A 28 -16.49 4.87 -1.54
CA GLN A 28 -17.22 4.35 -2.70
C GLN A 28 -16.39 3.33 -3.49
N GLY A 29 -15.08 3.60 -3.65
CA GLY A 29 -14.15 2.66 -4.30
C GLY A 29 -14.06 1.34 -3.55
N LEU A 30 -14.00 1.39 -2.22
CA LEU A 30 -13.94 0.21 -1.37
C LEU A 30 -15.21 -0.64 -1.47
N ASP A 31 -16.39 -0.01 -1.45
CA ASP A 31 -17.66 -0.70 -1.58
C ASP A 31 -17.76 -1.43 -2.93
N LEU A 32 -17.43 -0.73 -4.03
CA LEU A 32 -17.39 -1.31 -5.38
C LEU A 32 -16.34 -2.42 -5.52
N TYR A 33 -15.19 -2.28 -4.88
CA TYR A 33 -14.16 -3.31 -4.87
C TYR A 33 -14.66 -4.60 -4.20
N ASN A 34 -15.35 -4.47 -3.06
CA ASN A 34 -15.94 -5.59 -2.34
C ASN A 34 -17.05 -6.28 -3.16
N GLU A 35 -17.77 -5.52 -3.99
CA GLU A 35 -18.74 -6.05 -4.96
C GLU A 35 -18.08 -6.62 -6.22
N LYS A 36 -16.73 -6.64 -6.32
CA LYS A 36 -15.95 -7.07 -7.48
C LYS A 36 -16.20 -6.26 -8.77
N LYS A 37 -16.74 -5.06 -8.63
CA LYS A 37 -16.94 -4.09 -9.73
C LYS A 37 -15.64 -3.32 -9.97
N TYR A 38 -14.60 -4.02 -10.42
CA TYR A 38 -13.22 -3.51 -10.45
C TYR A 38 -13.03 -2.26 -11.32
N ASN A 39 -13.71 -2.16 -12.47
CA ASN A 39 -13.58 -0.98 -13.32
C ASN A 39 -14.20 0.27 -12.69
N GLU A 40 -15.32 0.13 -12.00
CA GLU A 40 -15.97 1.24 -11.29
C GLU A 40 -15.17 1.62 -10.03
N ALA A 41 -14.70 0.62 -9.28
CA ALA A 41 -13.84 0.82 -8.12
C ALA A 41 -12.55 1.57 -8.51
N LYS A 42 -11.90 1.18 -9.61
CA LYS A 42 -10.72 1.84 -10.17
C LYS A 42 -10.98 3.33 -10.36
N PHE A 43 -12.06 3.69 -11.03
CA PHE A 43 -12.41 5.08 -11.27
C PHE A 43 -12.58 5.88 -9.96
N LYS A 44 -13.16 5.27 -8.93
CA LYS A 44 -13.31 5.93 -7.62
C LYS A 44 -11.99 6.14 -6.88
N PHE A 45 -11.09 5.16 -6.91
CA PHE A 45 -9.76 5.34 -6.33
C PHE A 45 -8.92 6.36 -7.10
N GLU A 46 -9.04 6.43 -8.44
CA GLU A 46 -8.42 7.48 -9.25
C GLU A 46 -8.97 8.87 -8.90
N GLN A 47 -10.28 9.01 -8.66
CA GLN A 47 -10.88 10.25 -8.16
C GLN A 47 -10.37 10.63 -6.76
N ASP A 48 -10.17 9.64 -5.88
CA ASP A 48 -9.56 9.86 -4.58
C ASP A 48 -8.16 10.45 -4.71
N LEU A 49 -7.33 9.89 -5.60
CA LEU A 49 -5.97 10.36 -5.84
C LEU A 49 -5.89 11.78 -6.41
N VAL A 50 -6.92 12.27 -7.12
CA VAL A 50 -6.98 13.67 -7.55
C VAL A 50 -7.08 14.62 -6.35
N ILE A 51 -7.82 14.22 -5.32
CA ILE A 51 -8.02 15.04 -4.10
C ILE A 51 -6.92 14.78 -3.08
N ASN A 52 -6.52 13.52 -2.93
CA ASN A 52 -5.50 13.08 -2.00
C ASN A 52 -4.39 12.30 -2.74
N PRO A 53 -3.43 12.99 -3.39
CA PRO A 53 -2.36 12.34 -4.15
C PRO A 53 -1.41 11.45 -3.33
N LYS A 54 -1.50 11.55 -1.99
CA LYS A 54 -0.71 10.72 -1.05
C LYS A 54 -1.55 9.63 -0.39
N SER A 55 -2.68 9.26 -0.97
CA SER A 55 -3.52 8.17 -0.49
C SER A 55 -2.83 6.81 -0.75
N GLU A 56 -2.04 6.36 0.21
CA GLU A 56 -1.38 5.05 0.18
C GLU A 56 -2.39 3.92 -0.11
N MET A 57 -3.55 3.99 0.55
CA MET A 57 -4.58 2.96 0.41
C MET A 57 -5.20 2.94 -0.99
N SER A 58 -5.41 4.10 -1.64
CA SER A 58 -5.94 4.13 -3.01
C SER A 58 -4.98 3.49 -4.00
N TYR A 59 -3.67 3.77 -3.89
CA TYR A 59 -2.67 3.06 -4.68
C TYR A 59 -2.67 1.56 -4.40
N LEU A 60 -2.79 1.14 -3.14
CA LEU A 60 -2.81 -0.28 -2.79
C LEU A 60 -4.03 -0.99 -3.38
N TYR A 61 -5.22 -0.39 -3.32
CA TYR A 61 -6.41 -0.97 -3.95
C TYR A 61 -6.34 -0.95 -5.48
N LEU A 62 -5.78 0.09 -6.09
CA LEU A 62 -5.52 0.12 -7.53
C LEU A 62 -4.58 -1.01 -7.95
N SER A 63 -3.51 -1.28 -7.19
CA SER A 63 -2.62 -2.40 -7.49
C SER A 63 -3.36 -3.75 -7.47
N LYS A 64 -4.22 -3.97 -6.46
CA LYS A 64 -5.06 -5.17 -6.36
C LYS A 64 -6.03 -5.31 -7.53
N ILE A 65 -6.62 -4.21 -7.96
CA ILE A 65 -7.50 -4.18 -9.14
C ILE A 65 -6.71 -4.53 -10.40
N PHE A 66 -5.56 -3.92 -10.62
CA PHE A 66 -4.73 -4.19 -11.79
C PHE A 66 -4.20 -5.62 -11.83
N LYS A 67 -3.92 -6.22 -10.67
CA LYS A 67 -3.64 -7.65 -10.55
C LYS A 67 -4.81 -8.50 -11.05
N ASN A 68 -6.04 -8.21 -10.60
CA ASN A 68 -7.24 -8.92 -11.05
C ASN A 68 -7.52 -8.74 -12.55
N LEU A 69 -7.09 -7.63 -13.14
CA LEU A 69 -7.21 -7.33 -14.57
C LEU A 69 -6.00 -7.78 -15.41
N ASP A 70 -5.06 -8.49 -14.81
CA ASP A 70 -3.77 -8.94 -15.41
C ASP A 70 -2.96 -7.80 -16.06
N LYS A 71 -3.01 -6.61 -15.46
CA LYS A 71 -2.28 -5.42 -15.93
C LYS A 71 -0.99 -5.21 -15.10
N LYS A 72 -0.02 -6.11 -15.29
CA LYS A 72 1.21 -6.20 -14.48
C LYS A 72 1.97 -4.89 -14.35
N ASN A 73 2.14 -4.12 -15.42
CA ASN A 73 2.85 -2.85 -15.37
C ASN A 73 2.15 -1.81 -14.47
N LEU A 74 0.82 -1.75 -14.51
CA LEU A 74 0.05 -0.84 -13.67
C LEU A 74 -0.01 -1.34 -12.22
N GLU A 75 -0.07 -2.65 -12.00
CA GLU A 75 0.09 -3.24 -10.66
C GLU A 75 1.42 -2.81 -10.04
N GLU A 76 2.53 -2.99 -10.78
CA GLU A 76 3.86 -2.62 -10.32
C GLU A 76 3.99 -1.12 -10.00
N GLN A 77 3.52 -0.25 -10.88
CA GLN A 77 3.56 1.19 -10.67
C GLN A 77 2.83 1.61 -9.39
N ASN A 78 1.66 1.05 -9.15
CA ASN A 78 0.88 1.37 -7.96
C ASN A 78 1.52 0.82 -6.68
N LEU A 79 2.07 -0.40 -6.71
CA LEU A 79 2.83 -0.97 -5.58
C LEU A 79 4.07 -0.13 -5.24
N ASN A 80 4.80 0.33 -6.25
CA ASN A 80 5.94 1.22 -6.06
C ASN A 80 5.51 2.56 -5.44
N SER A 81 4.34 3.11 -5.83
CA SER A 81 3.78 4.31 -5.22
C SER A 81 3.47 4.10 -3.73
N VAL A 82 2.89 2.95 -3.37
CA VAL A 82 2.67 2.59 -1.95
C VAL A 82 3.99 2.55 -1.19
N ILE A 83 5.00 1.86 -1.72
CA ILE A 83 6.31 1.71 -1.06
C ILE A 83 7.06 3.04 -0.95
N LEU A 84 6.88 3.94 -1.92
CA LEU A 84 7.44 5.30 -1.87
C LEU A 84 6.79 6.13 -0.75
N LEU A 85 5.47 6.02 -0.57
CA LEU A 85 4.72 6.73 0.46
C LEU A 85 4.92 6.12 1.85
N ASN A 86 4.96 4.81 1.92
CA ASN A 86 5.17 4.03 3.15
C ASN A 86 6.17 2.89 2.90
N PRO A 87 7.47 3.15 3.13
CA PRO A 87 8.51 2.15 2.94
C PRO A 87 8.38 0.90 3.82
N LYS A 88 7.52 0.91 4.82
CA LYS A 88 7.28 -0.21 5.74
C LYS A 88 5.96 -0.94 5.48
N ASN A 89 5.27 -0.64 4.38
CA ASN A 89 4.06 -1.36 4.02
C ASN A 89 4.38 -2.79 3.57
N GLU A 90 4.25 -3.73 4.50
CA GLU A 90 4.55 -5.15 4.28
C GLU A 90 3.69 -5.77 3.16
N GLU A 91 2.42 -5.35 3.05
CA GLU A 91 1.51 -5.86 2.03
C GLU A 91 1.98 -5.48 0.62
N ALA A 92 2.36 -4.23 0.42
CA ALA A 92 2.86 -3.77 -0.87
C ALA A 92 4.19 -4.43 -1.23
N ILE A 93 5.11 -4.57 -0.27
CA ILE A 93 6.39 -5.25 -0.47
C ILE A 93 6.16 -6.72 -0.86
N TYR A 94 5.25 -7.42 -0.16
CA TYR A 94 4.89 -8.80 -0.47
C TYR A 94 4.32 -8.96 -1.88
N TYR A 95 3.35 -8.13 -2.26
CA TYR A 95 2.75 -8.23 -3.59
C TYR A 95 3.75 -7.88 -4.70
N LEU A 96 4.63 -6.90 -4.47
CA LEU A 96 5.68 -6.58 -5.44
C LEU A 96 6.69 -7.72 -5.58
N ALA A 97 7.10 -8.33 -4.47
CA ALA A 97 7.99 -9.50 -4.49
C ALA A 97 7.35 -10.67 -5.26
N ARG A 98 6.06 -10.93 -5.04
CA ARG A 98 5.29 -11.96 -5.79
C ARG A 98 5.20 -11.63 -7.27
N LEU A 99 4.95 -10.37 -7.63
CA LEU A 99 4.90 -9.91 -9.02
C LEU A 99 6.24 -10.13 -9.73
N LYS A 100 7.36 -9.79 -9.06
CA LYS A 100 8.72 -10.01 -9.57
C LYS A 100 9.03 -11.49 -9.74
N LEU A 101 8.64 -12.33 -8.78
CA LEU A 101 8.78 -13.78 -8.90
C LEU A 101 8.03 -14.33 -10.12
N ASN A 102 6.79 -13.92 -10.31
CA ASN A 102 5.95 -14.33 -11.44
C ASN A 102 6.47 -13.83 -12.80
N SER A 103 7.30 -12.79 -12.79
CA SER A 103 7.98 -12.26 -13.98
C SER A 103 9.39 -12.82 -14.16
N SER A 104 9.77 -13.87 -13.39
CA SER A 104 11.08 -14.50 -13.37
C SER A 104 12.24 -13.55 -12.96
N ASP A 105 11.93 -12.41 -12.36
CA ASP A 105 12.93 -11.53 -11.75
C ASP A 105 13.23 -12.00 -10.32
N TYR A 106 13.93 -13.13 -10.23
CA TYR A 106 14.24 -13.76 -8.94
C TYR A 106 15.10 -12.88 -8.05
N LYS A 107 15.97 -12.04 -8.65
CA LYS A 107 16.85 -11.16 -7.91
C LYS A 107 16.03 -10.10 -7.16
N GLN A 108 15.20 -9.34 -7.85
CA GLN A 108 14.36 -8.32 -7.21
C GLN A 108 13.34 -8.94 -6.25
N SER A 109 12.77 -10.10 -6.61
CA SER A 109 11.87 -10.84 -5.72
C SER A 109 12.54 -11.17 -4.40
N LYS A 110 13.81 -11.66 -4.45
CA LYS A 110 14.59 -12.00 -3.26
C LYS A 110 14.89 -10.76 -2.41
N GLU A 111 15.37 -9.67 -3.02
CA GLU A 111 15.69 -8.42 -2.31
C GLU A 111 14.47 -7.85 -1.57
N LEU A 112 13.30 -7.86 -2.22
CA LEU A 112 12.05 -7.42 -1.60
C LEU A 112 11.61 -8.35 -0.46
N ASN A 113 11.77 -9.66 -0.64
CA ASN A 113 11.41 -10.61 0.39
C ASN A 113 12.36 -10.58 1.59
N ASP A 114 13.65 -10.38 1.38
CA ASP A 114 14.62 -10.18 2.48
C ASP A 114 14.25 -8.94 3.30
N ARG A 115 13.91 -7.83 2.64
CA ARG A 115 13.39 -6.63 3.31
C ARG A 115 12.09 -6.91 4.08
N LEU A 116 11.19 -7.72 3.53
CA LEU A 116 9.95 -8.09 4.19
C LEU A 116 10.23 -8.93 5.46
N ILE A 117 11.22 -9.82 5.43
CA ILE A 117 11.66 -10.62 6.58
C ILE A 117 12.18 -9.70 7.70
N ASP A 118 12.96 -8.68 7.36
CA ASP A 118 13.51 -7.72 8.35
C ASP A 118 12.42 -6.87 9.01
N LEU A 119 11.37 -6.52 8.28
CA LEU A 119 10.23 -5.74 8.79
C LEU A 119 9.27 -6.58 9.63
N CYS A 120 9.03 -7.75 9.19
CA CYS A 120 8.11 -8.81 9.59
C CYS A 120 7.28 -8.56 10.87
N SER A 121 6.05 -8.04 10.69
CA SER A 121 5.04 -8.01 11.74
C SER A 121 3.77 -8.80 11.38
N LYS A 122 3.30 -8.65 10.14
CA LYS A 122 2.04 -9.28 9.67
C LYS A 122 2.28 -10.36 8.62
N PHE A 123 3.28 -10.20 7.75
CA PHE A 123 3.53 -11.07 6.61
C PHE A 123 4.67 -12.09 6.84
N CYS A 124 4.96 -12.45 8.09
CA CYS A 124 6.05 -13.36 8.46
C CYS A 124 5.89 -14.76 7.86
N GLY A 125 4.67 -15.28 7.86
CA GLY A 125 4.38 -16.60 7.31
C GLY A 125 4.53 -16.63 5.79
N GLU A 126 3.98 -15.60 5.16
CA GLU A 126 4.02 -15.40 3.71
C GLU A 126 5.46 -15.19 3.21
N SER A 127 6.27 -14.40 3.90
CA SER A 127 7.67 -14.16 3.53
C SER A 127 8.52 -15.43 3.60
N LYS A 128 8.32 -16.27 4.62
CA LYS A 128 9.02 -17.57 4.73
C LYS A 128 8.67 -18.50 3.59
N LYS A 129 7.37 -18.60 3.23
CA LYS A 129 6.91 -19.41 2.09
C LYS A 129 7.48 -18.88 0.78
N LEU A 130 7.45 -17.56 0.59
CA LEU A 130 7.96 -16.91 -0.61
C LEU A 130 9.47 -17.13 -0.78
N LYS A 131 10.25 -17.12 0.31
CA LYS A 131 11.68 -17.44 0.29
C LYS A 131 11.94 -18.82 -0.31
N ILE A 132 11.23 -19.82 0.16
CA ILE A 132 11.37 -21.21 -0.32
C ILE A 132 11.00 -21.31 -1.82
N GLU A 133 9.94 -20.61 -2.22
CA GLU A 133 9.48 -20.57 -3.62
C GLU A 133 10.53 -19.94 -4.54
N ILE A 134 11.12 -18.80 -4.13
CA ILE A 134 12.19 -18.12 -4.86
C ILE A 134 13.41 -19.05 -5.02
N GLU A 135 13.85 -19.67 -3.92
CA GLU A 135 15.00 -20.57 -3.93
C GLU A 135 14.81 -21.79 -4.86
N ASN A 136 13.60 -22.33 -4.92
CA ASN A 136 13.27 -23.46 -5.78
C ASN A 136 13.22 -23.09 -7.27
N LEU A 137 12.71 -21.89 -7.59
CA LEU A 137 12.58 -21.43 -8.97
C LEU A 137 13.88 -20.86 -9.54
N SER A 138 14.72 -20.24 -8.71
CA SER A 138 15.99 -19.65 -9.14
C SER A 138 17.09 -20.69 -9.45
N LYS A 139 16.89 -21.97 -9.11
CA LYS A 139 17.82 -23.07 -9.39
C LYS A 139 17.54 -23.80 -10.71
N LYS A 140 16.45 -23.46 -11.39
CA LYS A 140 16.07 -24.04 -12.69
C LYS A 140 16.59 -23.19 -13.84
#